data_65d83f2cd442bd37e80fbae92186f6c5
#
_entry.id   65d83f2cd442bd37e80fbae92186f6c5
#
_cell.length_a   1.000
_cell.length_b   1.000
_cell.length_c   1.000
_cell.angle_alpha   90.00
_cell.angle_beta   90.00
_cell.angle_gamma   90.00
#
_symmetry.space_group_name_H-M   'P 1'
#
loop_
_entity.id
_entity.type
_entity.pdbx_description
1 polymer ?
#
loop_
_entity_poly.entity_id
_entity_poly.type
_entity_poly.pdbx_seq_one_letter_code
_entity_poly.pdbx_strand_id
1 'polypeptide(L)'
;FMCHERLHVELGPLINFIVGENGSGKSAVLTALTLCLGGKASDTNRGGSLKSFVKEGCDQGSLLVKIKNAGSDAYQPDIYGESIVVERHFSKSGSSGFKIKSATGRIISTKKQEVDEISEWYALQISNPLTVLSQDNARQFLNAATPAQKYKYFVSGVQLEQLDNDYKMSQDTLDKTLILREDLTSKIEEVKKEMEEARRLAETAQKNQTLREKARHYINQLVWSQVVEQERLLADREAD
;
A
#
# COMPACT_ATOMS: atom_id res chain seq x y z
N PHE A 1 -21.48 -23.21 9.62
CA PHE A 1 -20.88 -22.28 10.57
C PHE A 1 -21.60 -22.36 11.92
N MET A 2 -20.88 -22.65 12.97
CA MET A 2 -21.43 -22.91 14.31
C MET A 2 -22.58 -23.93 14.27
N CYS A 3 -23.82 -23.59 14.64
CA CYS A 3 -24.98 -24.48 14.60
C CYS A 3 -25.65 -24.54 13.20
N HIS A 4 -25.38 -23.59 12.30
CA HIS A 4 -26.08 -23.48 11.04
C HIS A 4 -25.35 -24.19 9.89
N GLU A 5 -26.09 -24.93 9.07
CA GLU A 5 -25.58 -25.40 7.76
C GLU A 5 -25.62 -24.28 6.72
N ARG A 6 -26.77 -23.61 6.67
CA ARG A 6 -26.99 -22.46 5.83
C ARG A 6 -27.91 -21.49 6.56
N LEU A 7 -27.49 -20.25 6.64
CA LEU A 7 -28.26 -19.14 7.18
C LEU A 7 -28.12 -17.94 6.25
N HIS A 8 -29.23 -17.37 5.88
CA HIS A 8 -29.28 -16.11 5.13
C HIS A 8 -30.11 -15.12 5.94
N VAL A 9 -29.55 -13.92 6.14
CA VAL A 9 -30.19 -12.84 6.90
C VAL A 9 -30.14 -11.59 6.03
N GLU A 10 -31.30 -11.08 5.68
CA GLU A 10 -31.44 -9.79 5.02
C GLU A 10 -31.64 -8.72 6.09
N LEU A 11 -30.76 -7.73 6.10
CA LEU A 11 -30.83 -6.60 7.02
C LEU A 11 -31.51 -5.43 6.33
N GLY A 12 -32.43 -4.79 7.02
CA GLY A 12 -33.07 -3.56 6.59
C GLY A 12 -32.14 -2.33 6.74
N PRO A 13 -32.58 -1.17 6.27
CA PRO A 13 -31.72 0.02 6.15
C PRO A 13 -31.42 0.71 7.48
N LEU A 14 -32.19 0.47 8.52
CA LEU A 14 -32.04 1.16 9.82
C LEU A 14 -31.81 0.16 10.96
N ILE A 15 -32.72 0.06 11.91
CA ILE A 15 -32.61 -0.81 13.09
C ILE A 15 -33.15 -2.20 12.74
N ASN A 16 -32.39 -3.23 13.06
CA ASN A 16 -32.75 -4.62 12.84
C ASN A 16 -32.78 -5.38 14.16
N PHE A 17 -33.85 -6.13 14.41
CA PHE A 17 -34.00 -6.98 15.57
C PHE A 17 -33.95 -8.45 15.15
N ILE A 18 -32.95 -9.17 15.68
CA ILE A 18 -32.84 -10.62 15.47
C ILE A 18 -33.38 -11.31 16.71
N VAL A 19 -34.56 -11.91 16.59
CA VAL A 19 -35.30 -12.54 17.69
C VAL A 19 -35.33 -14.05 17.49
N GLY A 20 -35.34 -14.81 18.59
CA GLY A 20 -35.40 -16.25 18.57
C GLY A 20 -35.13 -16.85 19.96
N GLU A 21 -35.37 -18.13 20.11
CA GLU A 21 -35.11 -18.89 21.34
C GLU A 21 -33.62 -18.97 21.68
N ASN A 22 -33.31 -19.35 22.93
CA ASN A 22 -31.94 -19.62 23.33
C ASN A 22 -31.36 -20.80 22.53
N GLY A 23 -30.14 -20.68 22.03
CA GLY A 23 -29.53 -21.69 21.15
C GLY A 23 -29.88 -21.60 19.69
N SER A 24 -30.83 -20.75 19.26
CA SER A 24 -31.21 -20.57 17.83
C SER A 24 -30.15 -19.93 16.93
N GLY A 25 -29.00 -19.55 17.49
CA GLY A 25 -27.90 -19.02 16.72
C GLY A 25 -27.87 -17.49 16.51
N LYS A 26 -28.68 -16.72 17.26
CA LYS A 26 -28.65 -15.24 17.20
C LYS A 26 -27.25 -14.65 17.30
N SER A 27 -26.49 -15.12 18.26
CA SER A 27 -25.11 -14.67 18.46
C SER A 27 -24.15 -15.18 17.37
N ALA A 28 -24.51 -16.19 16.61
CA ALA A 28 -23.73 -16.67 15.48
C ALA A 28 -23.70 -15.62 14.35
N VAL A 29 -24.79 -14.85 14.18
CA VAL A 29 -24.84 -13.75 13.21
C VAL A 29 -23.82 -12.67 13.55
N LEU A 30 -23.80 -12.23 14.83
CA LEU A 30 -22.81 -11.23 15.28
C LEU A 30 -21.37 -11.75 15.13
N THR A 31 -21.13 -13.01 15.51
CA THR A 31 -19.82 -13.66 15.35
C THR A 31 -19.42 -13.74 13.87
N ALA A 32 -20.37 -14.04 12.99
CA ALA A 32 -20.12 -14.09 11.55
C ALA A 32 -19.73 -12.72 10.98
N LEU A 33 -20.45 -11.65 11.36
CA LEU A 33 -20.11 -10.28 11.00
C LEU A 33 -18.70 -9.90 11.48
N THR A 34 -18.42 -10.14 12.77
CA THR A 34 -17.10 -9.86 13.36
C THR A 34 -15.98 -10.56 12.59
N LEU A 35 -16.12 -11.86 12.34
CA LEU A 35 -15.10 -12.64 11.65
C LEU A 35 -14.95 -12.23 10.17
N CYS A 36 -16.05 -11.98 9.48
CA CYS A 36 -16.03 -11.66 8.06
C CYS A 36 -15.41 -10.28 7.78
N LEU A 37 -15.60 -9.32 8.70
CA LEU A 37 -15.06 -7.97 8.62
C LEU A 37 -13.66 -7.83 9.24
N GLY A 38 -12.87 -8.90 9.28
CA GLY A 38 -11.46 -8.85 9.66
C GLY A 38 -11.15 -9.15 11.14
N GLY A 39 -12.16 -9.29 11.99
CA GLY A 39 -11.99 -9.62 13.42
C GLY A 39 -11.31 -10.96 13.65
N LYS A 40 -10.66 -11.10 14.79
CA LYS A 40 -10.01 -12.34 15.24
C LYS A 40 -11.01 -13.25 15.96
N ALA A 41 -10.71 -14.54 16.02
CA ALA A 41 -11.51 -15.50 16.78
C ALA A 41 -11.62 -15.12 18.27
N SER A 42 -10.54 -14.58 18.85
CA SER A 42 -10.48 -14.06 20.21
C SER A 42 -11.49 -12.95 20.50
N ASP A 43 -11.78 -12.10 19.50
CA ASP A 43 -12.65 -10.93 19.69
C ASP A 43 -14.13 -11.33 19.88
N THR A 44 -14.45 -12.58 19.54
CA THR A 44 -15.81 -13.11 19.65
C THR A 44 -16.12 -13.70 21.01
N ASN A 45 -15.13 -13.92 21.88
CA ASN A 45 -15.23 -14.63 23.18
C ASN A 45 -15.87 -16.03 23.07
N ARG A 46 -15.93 -16.63 21.87
CA ARG A 46 -16.60 -17.92 21.61
C ARG A 46 -15.70 -19.04 21.12
N GLY A 47 -14.45 -18.72 20.80
CA GLY A 47 -13.48 -19.68 20.32
C GLY A 47 -12.08 -19.12 20.23
N GLY A 48 -11.07 -19.93 20.53
CA GLY A 48 -9.66 -19.55 20.45
C GLY A 48 -9.10 -19.56 19.01
N SER A 49 -9.79 -20.22 18.07
CA SER A 49 -9.34 -20.33 16.69
C SER A 49 -10.53 -20.44 15.72
N LEU A 50 -10.28 -20.14 14.45
CA LEU A 50 -11.30 -20.24 13.39
C LEU A 50 -11.83 -21.68 13.21
N LYS A 51 -11.04 -22.68 13.54
CA LYS A 51 -11.42 -24.10 13.47
C LYS A 51 -12.63 -24.42 14.33
N SER A 52 -12.74 -23.78 15.50
CA SER A 52 -13.84 -24.01 16.43
C SER A 52 -15.21 -23.51 15.94
N PHE A 53 -15.24 -22.70 14.91
CA PHE A 53 -16.48 -22.21 14.30
C PHE A 53 -16.99 -23.06 13.14
N VAL A 54 -16.23 -24.06 12.71
CA VAL A 54 -16.71 -25.04 11.73
C VAL A 54 -17.74 -25.94 12.40
N LYS A 55 -18.92 -26.08 11.78
CA LYS A 55 -19.98 -26.93 12.28
C LYS A 55 -19.50 -28.37 12.49
N GLU A 56 -19.94 -29.01 13.53
CA GLU A 56 -19.67 -30.43 13.78
C GLU A 56 -20.17 -31.27 12.58
N GLY A 57 -19.37 -32.23 12.15
CA GLY A 57 -19.66 -33.01 10.94
C GLY A 57 -19.31 -32.36 9.61
N CYS A 58 -18.78 -31.10 9.62
CA CYS A 58 -18.30 -30.43 8.41
C CYS A 58 -16.79 -30.17 8.49
N ASP A 59 -16.11 -30.05 7.34
CA ASP A 59 -14.66 -29.81 7.26
C ASP A 59 -14.32 -28.35 7.04
N GLN A 60 -15.27 -27.57 6.52
CA GLN A 60 -15.06 -26.17 6.16
C GLN A 60 -16.29 -25.32 6.47
N GLY A 61 -16.08 -24.02 6.59
CA GLY A 61 -17.12 -23.03 6.74
C GLY A 61 -16.84 -21.81 5.88
N SER A 62 -17.89 -21.15 5.44
CA SER A 62 -17.79 -19.87 4.73
C SER A 62 -18.78 -18.86 5.30
N LEU A 63 -18.37 -17.62 5.32
CA LEU A 63 -19.16 -16.46 5.73
C LEU A 63 -19.17 -15.47 4.58
N LEU A 64 -20.30 -14.83 4.35
CA LEU A 64 -20.44 -13.83 3.31
C LEU A 64 -21.20 -12.62 3.88
N VAL A 65 -20.63 -11.44 3.75
CA VAL A 65 -21.25 -10.17 4.11
C VAL A 65 -21.27 -9.27 2.89
N LYS A 66 -22.46 -8.76 2.58
CA LYS A 66 -22.65 -7.77 1.53
C LYS A 66 -22.80 -6.39 2.17
N ILE A 67 -21.88 -5.48 1.88
CA ILE A 67 -21.86 -4.10 2.36
C ILE A 67 -22.44 -3.23 1.26
N LYS A 68 -23.36 -2.33 1.61
CA LYS A 68 -23.87 -1.33 0.68
C LYS A 68 -22.76 -0.32 0.38
N ASN A 69 -22.50 -0.04 -0.89
CA ASN A 69 -21.45 0.85 -1.38
C ASN A 69 -22.09 1.88 -2.32
N ALA A 70 -22.90 2.80 -1.77
CA ALA A 70 -23.61 3.77 -2.56
C ALA A 70 -23.65 5.14 -1.88
N GLY A 71 -23.76 6.20 -2.66
CA GLY A 71 -23.75 7.59 -2.18
C GLY A 71 -22.39 8.27 -2.34
N SER A 72 -22.24 9.44 -1.73
CA SER A 72 -21.02 10.26 -1.78
C SER A 72 -19.82 9.58 -1.14
N ASP A 73 -20.07 8.70 -0.18
CA ASP A 73 -19.06 8.08 0.67
C ASP A 73 -18.75 6.63 0.24
N ALA A 74 -19.09 6.28 -1.01
CA ALA A 74 -18.81 4.97 -1.57
C ALA A 74 -17.29 4.72 -1.67
N TYR A 75 -16.85 3.55 -1.21
CA TYR A 75 -15.46 3.12 -1.33
C TYR A 75 -15.18 2.64 -2.76
N GLN A 76 -14.29 3.31 -3.47
CA GLN A 76 -13.86 2.98 -4.84
C GLN A 76 -15.02 2.50 -5.75
N PRO A 77 -16.04 3.35 -6.01
CA PRO A 77 -17.26 2.94 -6.70
C PRO A 77 -17.03 2.41 -8.11
N ASP A 78 -15.97 2.87 -8.79
CA ASP A 78 -15.59 2.40 -10.13
C ASP A 78 -15.12 0.94 -10.13
N ILE A 79 -14.61 0.46 -9.01
CA ILE A 79 -14.06 -0.90 -8.87
C ILE A 79 -15.11 -1.85 -8.29
N TYR A 80 -15.79 -1.43 -7.22
CA TYR A 80 -16.70 -2.28 -6.45
C TYR A 80 -18.16 -2.15 -6.88
N GLY A 81 -18.54 -1.01 -7.46
CA GLY A 81 -19.94 -0.71 -7.77
C GLY A 81 -20.77 -0.44 -6.52
N GLU A 82 -22.06 -0.70 -6.58
CA GLU A 82 -23.05 -0.37 -5.54
C GLU A 82 -22.97 -1.27 -4.28
N SER A 83 -22.16 -2.30 -4.28
CA SER A 83 -21.96 -3.17 -3.11
C SER A 83 -20.63 -3.88 -3.14
N ILE A 84 -20.07 -4.07 -1.93
CA ILE A 84 -18.86 -4.84 -1.69
C ILE A 84 -19.26 -6.15 -1.03
N VAL A 85 -18.81 -7.27 -1.58
CA VAL A 85 -19.08 -8.59 -1.01
C VAL A 85 -17.80 -9.14 -0.42
N VAL A 86 -17.76 -9.28 0.90
CA VAL A 86 -16.66 -9.89 1.62
C VAL A 86 -17.03 -11.34 1.95
N GLU A 87 -16.24 -12.27 1.46
CA GLU A 87 -16.35 -13.69 1.75
C GLU A 87 -15.13 -14.14 2.55
N ARG A 88 -15.34 -14.82 3.66
CA ARG A 88 -14.30 -15.47 4.45
C ARG A 88 -14.53 -16.95 4.49
N HIS A 89 -13.54 -17.73 4.09
CA HIS A 89 -13.55 -19.20 4.18
C HIS A 89 -12.52 -19.68 5.18
N PHE A 90 -12.81 -20.79 5.84
CA PHE A 90 -11.91 -21.44 6.81
C PHE A 90 -12.24 -22.93 6.94
N SER A 91 -11.25 -23.71 7.36
CA SER A 91 -11.35 -25.16 7.48
C SER A 91 -10.85 -25.67 8.82
N LYS A 92 -11.23 -26.91 9.18
CA LYS A 92 -10.68 -27.62 10.33
C LYS A 92 -9.18 -27.91 10.18
N SER A 93 -8.67 -28.04 8.96
CA SER A 93 -7.24 -28.20 8.67
C SER A 93 -6.42 -26.94 8.96
N GLY A 94 -7.08 -25.78 9.14
CA GLY A 94 -6.45 -24.51 9.50
C GLY A 94 -6.25 -23.55 8.34
N SER A 95 -6.64 -23.93 7.11
CA SER A 95 -6.65 -23.00 6.00
C SER A 95 -7.73 -21.94 6.20
N SER A 96 -7.41 -20.69 5.91
CA SER A 96 -8.39 -19.59 5.91
C SER A 96 -7.98 -18.52 4.94
N GLY A 97 -8.97 -17.80 4.37
CA GLY A 97 -8.70 -16.72 3.44
C GLY A 97 -9.92 -15.84 3.25
N PHE A 98 -9.70 -14.75 2.55
CA PHE A 98 -10.72 -13.80 2.16
C PHE A 98 -10.89 -13.79 0.64
N LYS A 99 -12.08 -13.41 0.18
CA LYS A 99 -12.35 -13.02 -1.19
C LYS A 99 -13.23 -11.78 -1.15
N ILE A 100 -12.73 -10.70 -1.68
CA ILE A 100 -13.45 -9.44 -1.79
C ILE A 100 -13.93 -9.30 -3.22
N LYS A 101 -15.23 -9.12 -3.40
CA LYS A 101 -15.88 -9.12 -4.72
C LYS A 101 -16.64 -7.82 -4.91
N SER A 102 -16.75 -7.40 -6.16
CA SER A 102 -17.61 -6.30 -6.59
C SER A 102 -19.10 -6.71 -6.58
N ALA A 103 -19.98 -5.75 -6.81
CA ALA A 103 -21.42 -5.97 -6.98
C ALA A 103 -21.75 -7.01 -8.05
N THR A 104 -20.93 -7.12 -9.09
CA THR A 104 -21.06 -8.08 -10.19
C THR A 104 -20.50 -9.47 -9.87
N GLY A 105 -19.94 -9.67 -8.66
CA GLY A 105 -19.36 -10.95 -8.25
C GLY A 105 -17.92 -11.18 -8.70
N ARG A 106 -17.29 -10.21 -9.38
CA ARG A 106 -15.87 -10.28 -9.77
C ARG A 106 -14.99 -10.19 -8.51
N ILE A 107 -14.02 -11.10 -8.37
CA ILE A 107 -13.04 -11.05 -7.29
C ILE A 107 -12.05 -9.91 -7.58
N ILE A 108 -11.94 -8.96 -6.66
CA ILE A 108 -11.02 -7.82 -6.74
C ILE A 108 -9.75 -8.10 -5.96
N SER A 109 -9.89 -8.60 -4.72
CA SER A 109 -8.76 -8.89 -3.84
C SER A 109 -9.00 -10.15 -3.01
N THR A 110 -7.91 -10.77 -2.56
CA THR A 110 -7.94 -11.88 -1.60
C THR A 110 -7.14 -11.56 -0.34
N LYS A 111 -6.63 -10.33 -0.24
CA LYS A 111 -5.80 -9.89 0.87
C LYS A 111 -6.66 -9.42 2.03
N LYS A 112 -6.25 -9.77 3.27
CA LYS A 112 -6.89 -9.25 4.48
C LYS A 112 -6.78 -7.73 4.57
N GLN A 113 -5.67 -7.16 4.11
CA GLN A 113 -5.44 -5.72 4.12
C GLN A 113 -6.57 -4.94 3.45
N GLU A 114 -7.11 -5.42 2.34
CA GLU A 114 -8.25 -4.81 1.66
C GLU A 114 -9.52 -4.79 2.53
N VAL A 115 -9.75 -5.86 3.32
CA VAL A 115 -10.87 -5.90 4.28
C VAL A 115 -10.65 -4.88 5.39
N ASP A 116 -9.41 -4.76 5.87
CA ASP A 116 -9.05 -3.78 6.90
C ASP A 116 -9.26 -2.34 6.36
N GLU A 117 -8.84 -2.03 5.13
CA GLU A 117 -9.05 -0.73 4.46
C GLU A 117 -10.54 -0.40 4.26
N ILE A 118 -11.35 -1.36 3.82
CA ILE A 118 -12.82 -1.20 3.70
C ILE A 118 -13.46 -0.94 5.07
N SER A 119 -13.04 -1.69 6.09
CA SER A 119 -13.56 -1.54 7.45
C SER A 119 -13.18 -0.17 8.03
N GLU A 120 -11.99 0.31 7.74
CA GLU A 120 -11.49 1.62 8.14
C GLU A 120 -12.25 2.76 7.45
N TRP A 121 -12.47 2.65 6.14
CA TRP A 121 -13.24 3.63 5.36
C TRP A 121 -14.66 3.84 5.91
N TYR A 122 -15.32 2.75 6.29
CA TYR A 122 -16.67 2.80 6.86
C TYR A 122 -16.68 2.95 8.39
N ALA A 123 -15.54 3.21 9.02
CA ALA A 123 -15.39 3.30 10.48
C ALA A 123 -15.92 2.07 11.24
N LEU A 124 -15.83 0.87 10.63
CA LEU A 124 -16.29 -0.39 11.21
C LEU A 124 -15.23 -0.96 12.15
N GLN A 125 -15.16 -0.47 13.36
CA GLN A 125 -14.19 -0.92 14.37
C GLN A 125 -14.68 -2.19 15.06
N ILE A 126 -14.47 -3.33 14.44
CA ILE A 126 -15.02 -4.62 14.86
C ILE A 126 -14.52 -5.06 16.25
N SER A 127 -13.31 -4.70 16.63
CA SER A 127 -12.72 -4.99 17.94
C SER A 127 -13.10 -3.99 19.04
N ASN A 128 -13.77 -2.90 18.70
CA ASN A 128 -14.14 -1.87 19.66
C ASN A 128 -15.51 -2.18 20.29
N PRO A 129 -15.62 -2.31 21.61
CA PRO A 129 -16.89 -2.59 22.30
C PRO A 129 -17.94 -1.48 22.12
N LEU A 130 -17.56 -0.28 21.67
CA LEU A 130 -18.53 0.78 21.31
C LEU A 130 -19.21 0.52 19.98
N THR A 131 -18.60 -0.25 19.09
CA THR A 131 -19.15 -0.61 17.78
C THR A 131 -19.78 -1.99 17.80
N VAL A 132 -19.09 -2.98 18.38
CA VAL A 132 -19.57 -4.37 18.47
C VAL A 132 -19.60 -4.81 19.92
N LEU A 133 -20.79 -4.83 20.51
CA LEU A 133 -21.00 -5.14 21.91
C LEU A 133 -21.56 -6.56 22.08
N SER A 134 -20.68 -7.54 22.31
CA SER A 134 -21.08 -8.88 22.74
C SER A 134 -21.53 -8.87 24.19
N GLN A 135 -22.27 -9.91 24.61
CA GLN A 135 -22.74 -10.04 26.00
C GLN A 135 -21.58 -10.00 27.02
N ASP A 136 -20.47 -10.66 26.73
CA ASP A 136 -19.30 -10.72 27.61
C ASP A 136 -18.54 -9.40 27.61
N ASN A 137 -18.38 -8.78 26.42
CA ASN A 137 -17.78 -7.46 26.32
C ASN A 137 -18.62 -6.40 27.03
N ALA A 138 -19.96 -6.50 27.01
CA ALA A 138 -20.83 -5.59 27.73
C ALA A 138 -20.58 -5.66 29.24
N ARG A 139 -20.45 -6.87 29.80
CA ARG A 139 -20.13 -7.05 31.23
C ARG A 139 -18.76 -6.46 31.59
N GLN A 140 -17.74 -6.70 30.77
CA GLN A 140 -16.40 -6.18 30.99
C GLN A 140 -16.39 -4.65 30.86
N PHE A 141 -16.99 -4.11 29.82
CA PHE A 141 -17.03 -2.67 29.55
C PHE A 141 -17.80 -1.90 30.64
N LEU A 142 -18.96 -2.41 31.08
CA LEU A 142 -19.80 -1.73 32.06
C LEU A 142 -19.22 -1.82 33.46
N ASN A 143 -18.77 -3.02 33.89
CA ASN A 143 -18.47 -3.31 35.28
C ASN A 143 -16.97 -3.31 35.61
N ALA A 144 -16.12 -3.75 34.70
CA ALA A 144 -14.70 -3.95 34.97
C ALA A 144 -13.78 -2.90 34.33
N ALA A 145 -14.23 -2.17 33.30
CA ALA A 145 -13.39 -1.20 32.61
C ALA A 145 -13.15 0.05 33.46
N THR A 146 -11.87 0.41 33.62
CA THR A 146 -11.46 1.66 34.28
C THR A 146 -11.83 2.88 33.43
N PRO A 147 -11.91 4.09 34.02
CA PRO A 147 -12.15 5.32 33.25
C PRO A 147 -11.15 5.52 32.10
N ALA A 148 -9.88 5.18 32.33
CA ALA A 148 -8.84 5.26 31.29
C ALA A 148 -9.08 4.30 30.13
N GLN A 149 -9.55 3.08 30.41
CA GLN A 149 -9.93 2.13 29.36
C GLN A 149 -11.15 2.60 28.57
N LYS A 150 -12.17 3.13 29.25
CA LYS A 150 -13.36 3.70 28.61
C LYS A 150 -12.99 4.87 27.69
N TYR A 151 -12.11 5.74 28.18
CA TYR A 151 -11.57 6.85 27.36
C TYR A 151 -10.82 6.33 26.11
N LYS A 152 -9.98 5.31 26.28
CA LYS A 152 -9.27 4.68 25.14
C LYS A 152 -10.24 4.12 24.10
N TYR A 153 -11.29 3.41 24.52
CA TYR A 153 -12.31 2.91 23.59
C TYR A 153 -13.03 4.05 22.87
N PHE A 154 -13.29 5.16 23.55
CA PHE A 154 -13.91 6.33 22.94
C PHE A 154 -12.98 6.98 21.90
N VAL A 155 -11.72 7.24 22.26
CA VAL A 155 -10.73 7.86 21.37
C VAL A 155 -10.50 7.00 20.12
N SER A 156 -10.45 5.68 20.30
CA SER A 156 -10.40 4.73 19.18
C SER A 156 -11.70 4.77 18.36
N GLY A 157 -12.86 4.79 19.02
CA GLY A 157 -14.18 4.79 18.38
C GLY A 157 -14.45 6.00 17.50
N VAL A 158 -13.92 7.17 17.86
CA VAL A 158 -13.99 8.39 17.05
C VAL A 158 -12.76 8.61 16.14
N GLN A 159 -11.93 7.56 15.96
CA GLN A 159 -10.74 7.52 15.10
C GLN A 159 -9.64 8.55 15.45
N LEU A 160 -9.68 9.17 16.64
CA LEU A 160 -8.65 10.11 17.07
C LEU A 160 -7.29 9.43 17.29
N GLU A 161 -7.28 8.16 17.75
CA GLU A 161 -6.05 7.38 17.92
C GLU A 161 -5.35 7.16 16.57
N GLN A 162 -6.13 6.88 15.53
CA GLN A 162 -5.62 6.71 14.17
C GLN A 162 -5.06 8.03 13.63
N LEU A 163 -5.80 9.13 13.78
CA LEU A 163 -5.36 10.45 13.36
C LEU A 163 -4.04 10.86 14.02
N ASP A 164 -3.87 10.60 15.32
CA ASP A 164 -2.62 10.86 16.06
C ASP A 164 -1.45 10.00 15.51
N ASN A 165 -1.70 8.72 15.21
CA ASN A 165 -0.71 7.84 14.60
C ASN A 165 -0.33 8.28 13.19
N ASP A 166 -1.29 8.74 12.38
CA ASP A 166 -1.05 9.24 11.03
C ASP A 166 -0.20 10.52 11.06
N TYR A 167 -0.46 11.43 11.99
CA TYR A 167 0.37 12.61 12.20
C TYR A 167 1.80 12.25 12.60
N LYS A 168 1.98 11.31 13.55
CA LYS A 168 3.31 10.84 13.97
C LYS A 168 4.06 10.20 12.81
N MET A 169 3.40 9.33 12.04
CA MET A 169 4.01 8.67 10.89
C MET A 169 4.36 9.67 9.78
N SER A 170 3.53 10.69 9.57
CA SER A 170 3.81 11.78 8.64
C SER A 170 5.02 12.60 9.07
N GLN A 171 5.12 12.91 10.36
CA GLN A 171 6.28 13.61 10.92
C GLN A 171 7.57 12.80 10.74
N ASP A 172 7.56 11.51 11.11
CA ASP A 172 8.72 10.62 10.93
C ASP A 172 9.13 10.51 9.45
N THR A 173 8.17 10.47 8.54
CA THR A 173 8.43 10.42 7.11
C THR A 173 9.03 11.72 6.61
N LEU A 174 8.55 12.86 7.10
CA LEU A 174 9.10 14.19 6.80
C LEU A 174 10.56 14.27 7.23
N ASP A 175 10.86 13.90 8.47
CA ASP A 175 12.21 13.94 9.03
C ASP A 175 13.20 13.07 8.23
N LYS A 176 12.79 11.84 7.86
CA LYS A 176 13.58 10.96 7.00
C LYS A 176 13.81 11.55 5.61
N THR A 177 12.78 12.18 5.04
CA THR A 177 12.86 12.81 3.71
C THR A 177 13.78 14.01 3.71
N LEU A 178 13.80 14.80 4.79
CA LEU A 178 14.72 15.94 4.95
C LEU A 178 16.18 15.46 4.98
N ILE A 179 16.49 14.43 5.75
CA ILE A 179 17.83 13.84 5.82
C ILE A 179 18.27 13.32 4.44
N LEU A 180 17.38 12.58 3.76
CA LEU A 180 17.67 12.06 2.43
C LEU A 180 17.91 13.19 1.41
N ARG A 181 17.14 14.27 1.49
CA ARG A 181 17.32 15.45 0.63
C ARG A 181 18.70 16.10 0.82
N GLU A 182 19.16 16.22 2.06
CA GLU A 182 20.48 16.78 2.37
C GLU A 182 21.60 15.91 1.80
N ASP A 183 21.53 14.58 1.99
CA ASP A 183 22.49 13.62 1.42
C ASP A 183 22.52 13.69 -0.12
N LEU A 184 21.36 13.70 -0.75
CA LEU A 184 21.26 13.82 -2.20
C LEU A 184 21.79 15.17 -2.73
N THR A 185 21.55 16.26 -2.01
CA THR A 185 22.06 17.58 -2.37
C THR A 185 23.59 17.59 -2.34
N SER A 186 24.19 17.02 -1.29
CA SER A 186 25.66 16.89 -1.18
C SER A 186 26.25 16.06 -2.31
N LYS A 187 25.63 14.91 -2.66
CA LYS A 187 26.06 14.08 -3.79
C LYS A 187 25.96 14.79 -5.13
N ILE A 188 24.91 15.59 -5.34
CA ILE A 188 24.75 16.38 -6.56
C ILE A 188 25.89 17.41 -6.69
N GLU A 189 26.29 18.04 -5.59
CA GLU A 189 27.41 19.00 -5.61
C GLU A 189 28.77 18.31 -5.92
N GLU A 190 28.97 17.11 -5.38
CA GLU A 190 30.16 16.31 -5.67
C GLU A 190 30.23 15.92 -7.17
N VAL A 191 29.15 15.36 -7.70
CA VAL A 191 29.06 14.98 -9.12
C VAL A 191 29.20 16.20 -10.04
N LYS A 192 28.69 17.38 -9.66
CA LYS A 192 28.90 18.62 -10.42
C LYS A 192 30.37 18.99 -10.49
N LYS A 193 31.13 18.88 -9.39
CA LYS A 193 32.58 19.15 -9.39
C LYS A 193 33.33 18.19 -10.31
N GLU A 194 33.03 16.90 -10.21
CA GLU A 194 33.64 15.89 -11.09
C GLU A 194 33.33 16.15 -12.57
N MET A 195 32.09 16.51 -12.86
CA MET A 195 31.68 16.87 -14.24
C MET A 195 32.44 18.08 -14.73
N GLU A 196 32.66 19.11 -13.91
CA GLU A 196 33.38 20.33 -14.31
C GLU A 196 34.87 20.08 -14.55
N GLU A 197 35.48 19.22 -13.72
CA GLU A 197 36.85 18.76 -13.91
C GLU A 197 37.00 17.95 -15.20
N ALA A 198 36.13 16.99 -15.44
CA ALA A 198 36.10 16.19 -16.67
C ALA A 198 35.91 17.06 -17.91
N ARG A 199 35.04 18.08 -17.83
CA ARG A 199 34.83 19.04 -18.90
C ARG A 199 36.10 19.84 -19.22
N ARG A 200 36.82 20.36 -18.21
CA ARG A 200 38.08 21.09 -18.40
C ARG A 200 39.14 20.20 -19.04
N LEU A 201 39.25 18.94 -18.62
CA LEU A 201 40.17 18.00 -19.25
C LEU A 201 39.82 17.72 -20.72
N ALA A 202 38.53 17.52 -21.03
CA ALA A 202 38.07 17.32 -22.38
C ALA A 202 38.33 18.53 -23.28
N GLU A 203 38.04 19.73 -22.81
CA GLU A 203 38.33 20.98 -23.53
C GLU A 203 39.83 21.16 -23.82
N THR A 204 40.68 20.82 -22.83
CA THR A 204 42.14 20.87 -22.97
C THR A 204 42.62 19.83 -23.98
N ALA A 205 42.10 18.61 -23.93
CA ALA A 205 42.43 17.56 -24.88
C ALA A 205 42.04 17.94 -26.32
N GLN A 206 40.87 18.53 -26.49
CA GLN A 206 40.37 18.99 -27.77
C GLN A 206 41.24 20.14 -28.37
N LYS A 207 41.64 21.12 -27.52
CA LYS A 207 42.58 22.18 -27.92
C LYS A 207 43.91 21.60 -28.35
N ASN A 208 44.48 20.65 -27.61
CA ASN A 208 45.72 19.98 -27.93
C ASN A 208 45.63 19.21 -29.26
N GLN A 209 44.50 18.52 -29.50
CA GLN A 209 44.28 17.83 -30.77
C GLN A 209 44.27 18.83 -31.94
N THR A 210 43.51 19.91 -31.80
CA THR A 210 43.45 20.98 -32.82
C THR A 210 44.81 21.60 -33.11
N LEU A 211 45.63 21.84 -32.05
CA LEU A 211 46.97 22.32 -32.20
C LEU A 211 47.90 21.34 -32.93
N ARG A 212 47.79 20.03 -32.63
CA ARG A 212 48.54 18.98 -33.33
C ARG A 212 48.18 18.92 -34.82
N GLU A 213 46.89 19.03 -35.13
CA GLU A 213 46.44 19.05 -36.56
C GLU A 213 46.95 20.27 -37.28
N LYS A 214 46.91 21.44 -36.67
CA LYS A 214 47.51 22.68 -37.26
C LYS A 214 49.00 22.55 -37.45
N ALA A 215 49.72 22.03 -36.44
CA ALA A 215 51.17 21.82 -36.56
C ALA A 215 51.50 20.86 -37.70
N ARG A 216 50.75 19.76 -37.84
CA ARG A 216 50.92 18.82 -38.95
C ARG A 216 50.65 19.47 -40.29
N HIS A 217 49.62 20.30 -40.39
CA HIS A 217 49.32 21.07 -41.61
C HIS A 217 50.46 22.04 -41.98
N TYR A 218 51.02 22.77 -41.02
CA TYR A 218 52.14 23.70 -41.27
C TYR A 218 53.43 22.96 -41.62
N ILE A 219 53.70 21.78 -41.04
CA ILE A 219 54.84 20.96 -41.45
C ILE A 219 54.66 20.49 -42.88
N ASN A 220 53.47 20.03 -43.26
CA ASN A 220 53.24 19.65 -44.68
C ASN A 220 53.39 20.85 -45.65
N GLN A 221 52.90 22.04 -45.26
CA GLN A 221 53.07 23.23 -46.06
C GLN A 221 54.57 23.60 -46.23
N LEU A 222 55.35 23.46 -45.15
CA LEU A 222 56.80 23.76 -45.22
C LEU A 222 57.52 22.79 -46.16
N VAL A 223 57.20 21.49 -46.12
CA VAL A 223 57.78 20.49 -47.00
C VAL A 223 57.41 20.80 -48.47
N TRP A 224 56.13 21.12 -48.74
CA TRP A 224 55.67 21.47 -50.07
C TRP A 224 56.32 22.77 -50.57
N SER A 225 56.49 23.77 -49.72
CA SER A 225 57.19 25.03 -50.15
C SER A 225 58.64 24.77 -50.58
N GLN A 226 59.31 23.82 -49.93
CA GLN A 226 60.67 23.42 -50.36
C GLN A 226 60.69 22.72 -51.73
N VAL A 227 59.70 21.87 -52.00
CA VAL A 227 59.54 21.21 -53.29
C VAL A 227 59.27 22.24 -54.38
N VAL A 228 58.31 23.13 -54.16
CA VAL A 228 57.97 24.21 -55.10
C VAL A 228 59.20 25.11 -55.42
N GLU A 229 59.99 25.41 -54.38
CA GLU A 229 61.25 26.21 -54.57
C GLU A 229 62.25 25.46 -55.47
N GLN A 230 62.43 24.14 -55.28
CA GLN A 230 63.28 23.31 -56.13
C GLN A 230 62.74 23.19 -57.57
N GLU A 231 61.45 23.02 -57.74
CA GLU A 231 60.81 23.02 -59.08
C GLU A 231 61.00 24.33 -59.79
N ARG A 232 60.91 25.46 -59.10
CA ARG A 232 61.18 26.78 -59.66
C ARG A 232 62.64 26.93 -60.09
N LEU A 233 63.58 26.53 -59.24
CA LEU A 233 65.02 26.57 -59.58
C LEU A 233 65.34 25.65 -60.74
N LEU A 234 64.63 24.54 -60.90
CA LEU A 234 64.81 23.65 -62.05
C LEU A 234 64.28 24.28 -63.33
N ALA A 235 63.08 24.85 -63.29
CA ALA A 235 62.46 25.53 -64.41
C ALA A 235 63.31 26.74 -64.87
N ASP A 236 63.88 27.51 -63.92
CA ASP A 236 64.80 28.63 -64.27
C ASP A 236 66.10 28.15 -64.96
N ARG A 237 66.61 26.94 -64.60
CA ARG A 237 67.80 26.32 -65.26
C ARG A 237 67.47 25.65 -66.59
N GLU A 238 66.27 25.25 -66.85
CA GLU A 238 65.84 24.69 -68.16
C GLU A 238 65.51 25.80 -69.17
N ALA A 239 65.33 27.07 -68.70
CA ALA A 239 65.05 28.23 -69.55
C ALA A 239 66.28 28.95 -69.99
N ASP A 240 67.47 28.74 -69.38
CA ASP A 240 68.79 29.21 -69.75
C ASP A 240 69.51 28.23 -70.71
#